data_a50b8cc10f059ddc82f26bcaf1f00942
#
_entry.id   a50b8cc10f059ddc82f26bcaf1f00942
#
_cell.length_a   1.000
_cell.length_b   1.000
_cell.length_c   1.000
_cell.angle_alpha   90.00
_cell.angle_beta   90.00
_cell.angle_gamma   90.00
#
_symmetry.space_group_name_H-M   'P 1'
#
loop_
_entity.id
_entity.type
_entity.pdbx_description
1 polymer ?
#
loop_
_entity_poly.entity_id
_entity_poly.type
_entity_poly.pdbx_seq_one_letter_code
_entity_poly.pdbx_strand_id
1 'polypeptide(L)'
;MNKKTASEMIKHFELQVHVEGGYYRETYRTEHSTAIYYLVSKDNSIALHRIKGKDELWHYYTGDPIEVSILKPDGKDHYKQYILGPDIEKGHKFQLLIPADHWQSARCVAGGEWTFFGCTVSPAFEYKDLEMAK
;
A
#
# COMPACT_ATOMS: atom_id res chain seq x y z
N MET A 1 19.12 15.44 7.93
CA MET A 1 18.18 14.69 8.79
C MET A 1 18.45 13.21 8.63
N ASN A 2 18.67 12.51 9.72
CA ASN A 2 18.95 11.08 9.65
C ASN A 2 17.68 10.29 9.35
N LYS A 3 17.79 9.40 8.36
CA LYS A 3 16.68 8.51 8.02
C LYS A 3 16.51 7.48 9.14
N LYS A 4 15.27 7.30 9.59
CA LYS A 4 14.97 6.28 10.59
C LYS A 4 14.99 4.90 9.94
N THR A 5 15.24 3.87 10.75
CA THR A 5 15.14 2.48 10.29
C THR A 5 13.67 2.06 10.26
N ALA A 6 13.39 0.98 9.54
CA ALA A 6 12.04 0.40 9.53
C ALA A 6 11.58 0.08 10.95
N SER A 7 12.46 -0.53 11.76
CA SER A 7 12.12 -0.85 13.16
C SER A 7 11.75 0.38 13.98
N GLU A 8 12.47 1.47 13.78
CA GLU A 8 12.17 2.73 14.48
C GLU A 8 10.80 3.29 14.06
N MET A 9 10.49 3.21 12.76
CA MET A 9 9.20 3.66 12.25
C MET A 9 8.06 2.81 12.80
N ILE A 10 8.22 1.49 12.80
CA ILE A 10 7.22 0.56 13.30
C ILE A 10 6.92 0.86 14.78
N LYS A 11 7.97 1.08 15.57
CA LYS A 11 7.82 1.39 16.99
C LYS A 11 7.16 2.75 17.20
N HIS A 12 7.64 3.77 16.48
CA HIS A 12 7.14 5.14 16.66
C HIS A 12 5.65 5.26 16.34
N PHE A 13 5.20 4.64 15.25
CA PHE A 13 3.81 4.71 14.81
C PHE A 13 2.96 3.56 15.33
N GLU A 14 3.54 2.67 16.16
CA GLU A 14 2.85 1.53 16.77
C GLU A 14 2.19 0.65 15.71
N LEU A 15 2.95 0.29 14.68
CA LEU A 15 2.45 -0.54 13.59
C LEU A 15 2.47 -2.01 13.96
N GLN A 16 1.53 -2.77 13.38
CA GLN A 16 1.42 -4.21 13.59
C GLN A 16 1.43 -4.92 12.24
N VAL A 17 1.72 -6.22 12.24
CA VAL A 17 1.81 -7.03 11.04
C VAL A 17 0.46 -7.08 10.31
N HIS A 18 0.47 -6.90 8.99
CA HIS A 18 -0.71 -7.02 8.15
C HIS A 18 -0.73 -8.41 7.49
N VAL A 19 -1.93 -8.98 7.32
CA VAL A 19 -2.08 -10.32 6.73
C VAL A 19 -1.58 -10.39 5.28
N GLU A 20 -1.65 -9.28 4.54
CA GLU A 20 -1.21 -9.21 3.15
C GLU A 20 0.28 -8.91 3.02
N GLY A 21 0.97 -8.64 4.11
CA GLY A 21 2.38 -8.25 4.15
C GLY A 21 2.53 -6.81 4.63
N GLY A 22 3.73 -6.50 5.13
CA GLY A 22 4.01 -5.18 5.67
C GLY A 22 3.42 -4.97 7.06
N TYR A 23 3.44 -3.70 7.49
CA TYR A 23 2.99 -3.30 8.84
C TYR A 23 2.03 -2.14 8.71
N TYR A 24 1.01 -2.08 9.58
CA TYR A 24 -0.02 -1.05 9.46
C TYR A 24 -0.59 -0.64 10.81
N ARG A 25 -1.26 0.50 10.81
CA ARG A 25 -2.09 0.94 11.93
C ARG A 25 -3.31 1.67 11.37
N GLU A 26 -4.51 1.26 11.80
CA GLU A 26 -5.72 1.97 11.43
C GLU A 26 -5.79 3.26 12.26
N THR A 27 -5.91 4.40 11.57
CA THR A 27 -5.93 5.74 12.20
C THR A 27 -7.30 6.36 12.22
N TYR A 28 -8.22 5.88 11.38
CA TYR A 28 -9.54 6.48 11.24
C TYR A 28 -10.52 5.45 10.73
N ARG A 29 -11.74 5.46 11.30
CA ARG A 29 -12.82 4.58 10.82
C ARG A 29 -14.18 5.23 11.03
N THR A 30 -14.94 5.31 9.93
CA THR A 30 -16.38 5.55 9.94
C THR A 30 -17.00 4.54 8.98
N GLU A 31 -18.32 4.53 8.85
CA GLU A 31 -18.98 3.67 7.86
C GLU A 31 -18.62 4.06 6.43
N HIS A 32 -18.19 5.31 6.22
CA HIS A 32 -17.89 5.83 4.89
C HIS A 32 -16.46 5.60 4.44
N SER A 33 -15.52 5.49 5.37
CA SER A 33 -14.10 5.41 5.01
C SER A 33 -13.24 4.89 6.16
N THR A 34 -12.11 4.26 5.79
CA THR A 34 -11.05 3.93 6.73
C THR A 34 -9.74 4.50 6.21
N ALA A 35 -8.84 4.81 7.14
CA ALA A 35 -7.49 5.24 6.81
C ALA A 35 -6.49 4.48 7.65
N ILE A 36 -5.36 4.11 7.04
CA ILE A 36 -4.27 3.43 7.74
C ILE A 36 -2.95 4.10 7.41
N TYR A 37 -2.00 3.99 8.35
CA TYR A 37 -0.58 4.08 8.04
C TYR A 37 -0.12 2.72 7.58
N TYR A 38 0.82 2.69 6.64
CA TYR A 38 1.36 1.45 6.11
C TYR A 38 2.86 1.57 5.91
N LEU A 39 3.59 0.52 6.25
CA LEU A 39 5.03 0.46 6.02
C LEU A 39 5.38 -0.86 5.35
N VAL A 40 6.07 -0.77 4.24
CA VAL A 40 6.59 -1.92 3.51
C VAL A 40 8.11 -1.80 3.46
N SER A 41 8.81 -2.86 3.86
CA SER A 41 10.27 -2.89 3.82
C SER A 41 10.74 -3.83 2.70
N LYS A 42 12.04 -3.81 2.44
CA LYS A 42 12.66 -4.71 1.44
C LYS A 42 12.42 -6.19 1.75
N ASP A 43 12.17 -6.51 3.02
CA ASP A 43 11.99 -7.90 3.47
C ASP A 43 10.52 -8.30 3.58
N ASN A 44 9.58 -7.43 3.24
CA ASN A 44 8.19 -7.64 3.58
C ASN A 44 7.25 -6.97 2.58
N SER A 45 7.14 -7.56 1.40
CA SER A 45 6.30 -7.04 0.32
C SER A 45 4.81 -7.35 0.57
N ILE A 46 3.95 -6.63 -0.16
CA ILE A 46 2.51 -6.85 -0.13
C ILE A 46 2.15 -7.89 -1.18
N ALA A 47 1.54 -8.99 -0.75
CA ALA A 47 1.11 -10.07 -1.63
C ALA A 47 -0.07 -9.66 -2.50
N LEU A 48 -0.22 -10.32 -3.64
CA LEU A 48 -1.30 -10.02 -4.57
C LEU A 48 -2.67 -10.28 -3.92
N HIS A 49 -3.50 -9.26 -3.92
CA HIS A 49 -4.82 -9.30 -3.29
C HIS A 49 -5.73 -8.27 -3.94
N ARG A 50 -7.02 -8.30 -3.59
CA ARG A 50 -7.96 -7.25 -4.00
C ARG A 50 -8.95 -6.97 -2.89
N ILE A 51 -9.57 -5.79 -2.95
CA ILE A 51 -10.66 -5.41 -2.06
C ILE A 51 -11.92 -5.31 -2.90
N LYS A 52 -12.89 -6.16 -2.61
CA LYS A 52 -14.11 -6.23 -3.41
C LYS A 52 -15.05 -5.08 -3.10
N GLY A 53 -15.50 -4.40 -4.15
CA GLY A 53 -16.53 -3.36 -4.06
C GLY A 53 -16.09 -2.03 -3.48
N LYS A 54 -14.81 -1.83 -3.24
CA LYS A 54 -14.33 -0.61 -2.59
C LYS A 54 -13.09 -0.08 -3.29
N ASP A 55 -13.01 1.25 -3.40
CA ASP A 55 -11.84 1.93 -3.94
C ASP A 55 -10.81 2.16 -2.86
N GLU A 56 -9.55 2.08 -3.21
CA GLU A 56 -8.46 2.37 -2.30
C GLU A 56 -7.55 3.42 -2.91
N LEU A 57 -7.16 4.41 -2.10
CA LEU A 57 -6.24 5.45 -2.53
C LEU A 57 -4.99 5.38 -1.66
N TRP A 58 -3.83 5.29 -2.31
CA TRP A 58 -2.53 5.27 -1.63
C TRP A 58 -1.91 6.66 -1.65
N HIS A 59 -1.26 7.03 -0.54
CA HIS A 59 -0.67 8.37 -0.35
C HIS A 59 0.78 8.23 0.10
N TYR A 60 1.73 8.68 -0.72
CA TYR A 60 3.14 8.66 -0.34
C TYR A 60 3.40 9.66 0.80
N TYR A 61 4.12 9.22 1.85
CA TYR A 61 4.53 10.10 2.92
C TYR A 61 6.05 10.29 2.96
N THR A 62 6.81 9.21 3.12
CA THR A 62 8.27 9.31 3.25
C THR A 62 8.94 7.95 3.01
N GLY A 63 10.26 7.98 2.89
CA GLY A 63 11.03 6.76 2.67
C GLY A 63 11.34 6.54 1.20
N ASP A 64 11.72 5.32 0.87
CA ASP A 64 12.05 4.96 -0.52
C ASP A 64 10.78 4.77 -1.35
N PRO A 65 10.88 4.88 -2.67
CA PRO A 65 9.71 4.62 -3.54
C PRO A 65 9.26 3.17 -3.44
N ILE A 66 7.99 2.93 -3.77
CA ILE A 66 7.42 1.58 -3.78
C ILE A 66 6.80 1.31 -5.14
N GLU A 67 7.08 0.12 -5.70
CA GLU A 67 6.49 -0.34 -6.94
C GLU A 67 5.14 -0.98 -6.65
N VAL A 68 4.10 -0.50 -7.33
CA VAL A 68 2.75 -1.01 -7.16
C VAL A 68 2.28 -1.59 -8.49
N SER A 69 1.88 -2.85 -8.46
CA SER A 69 1.36 -3.54 -9.65
C SER A 69 -0.13 -3.69 -9.53
N ILE A 70 -0.86 -3.29 -10.58
CA ILE A 70 -2.33 -3.33 -10.61
C ILE A 70 -2.77 -4.20 -11.78
N LEU A 71 -3.69 -5.13 -11.50
CA LEU A 71 -4.22 -6.05 -12.47
C LEU A 71 -5.74 -5.90 -12.51
N LYS A 72 -6.33 -5.97 -13.71
CA LYS A 72 -7.79 -5.86 -13.86
C LYS A 72 -8.52 -6.97 -13.13
N PRO A 73 -9.80 -6.76 -12.80
CA PRO A 73 -10.57 -7.75 -12.01
C PRO A 73 -10.58 -9.17 -12.57
N ASP A 74 -10.57 -9.33 -13.90
CA ASP A 74 -10.58 -10.66 -14.52
C ASP A 74 -9.21 -11.36 -14.45
N GLY A 75 -8.16 -10.61 -14.10
CA GLY A 75 -6.81 -11.15 -13.96
C GLY A 75 -6.16 -11.59 -15.27
N LYS A 76 -6.73 -11.24 -16.41
CA LYS A 76 -6.29 -11.75 -17.72
C LYS A 76 -5.34 -10.85 -18.48
N ASP A 77 -5.46 -9.54 -18.28
CA ASP A 77 -4.61 -8.58 -18.96
C ASP A 77 -3.26 -8.46 -18.25
N HIS A 78 -2.29 -7.85 -18.94
CA HIS A 78 -1.02 -7.52 -18.31
C HIS A 78 -1.24 -6.54 -17.16
N TYR A 79 -0.50 -6.73 -16.08
CA TYR A 79 -0.54 -5.77 -15.00
C TYR A 79 0.11 -4.46 -15.43
N LYS A 80 -0.34 -3.36 -14.84
CA LYS A 80 0.30 -2.06 -14.96
C LYS A 80 1.08 -1.79 -13.70
N GLN A 81 2.27 -1.21 -13.86
CA GLN A 81 3.14 -0.91 -12.74
C GLN A 81 3.30 0.59 -12.58
N TYR A 82 3.18 1.04 -11.35
CA TYR A 82 3.35 2.44 -10.99
C TYR A 82 4.34 2.54 -9.87
N ILE A 83 4.95 3.71 -9.69
CA ILE A 83 5.83 3.98 -8.57
C ILE A 83 5.23 5.09 -7.74
N LEU A 84 4.97 4.80 -6.48
CA LEU A 84 4.54 5.78 -5.49
C LEU A 84 5.80 6.29 -4.80
N GLY A 85 6.05 7.59 -4.87
CA GLY A 85 7.30 8.13 -4.34
C GLY A 85 7.40 9.64 -4.54
N PRO A 86 8.56 10.22 -4.19
CA PRO A 86 8.72 11.68 -4.17
C PRO A 86 9.23 12.30 -5.47
N ASP A 87 9.72 11.50 -6.41
CA ASP A 87 10.41 12.04 -7.58
C ASP A 87 9.50 12.16 -8.79
N ILE A 88 8.82 13.31 -8.90
CA ILE A 88 7.88 13.57 -9.98
C ILE A 88 8.55 13.57 -11.36
N GLU A 89 9.84 13.92 -11.44
CA GLU A 89 10.56 13.93 -12.70
C GLU A 89 10.77 12.51 -13.24
N LYS A 90 10.83 11.51 -12.35
CA LYS A 90 10.92 10.10 -12.74
C LYS A 90 9.55 9.46 -12.93
N GLY A 91 8.49 10.25 -12.87
CA GLY A 91 7.13 9.74 -13.04
C GLY A 91 6.51 9.14 -11.78
N HIS A 92 7.11 9.38 -10.61
CA HIS A 92 6.51 8.92 -9.36
C HIS A 92 5.19 9.63 -9.11
N LYS A 93 4.25 8.93 -8.49
CA LYS A 93 2.97 9.50 -8.10
C LYS A 93 2.94 9.69 -6.59
N PHE A 94 2.36 10.80 -6.14
CA PHE A 94 2.12 11.02 -4.71
C PHE A 94 0.88 10.28 -4.26
N GLN A 95 -0.11 10.17 -5.14
CA GLN A 95 -1.33 9.42 -4.87
C GLN A 95 -1.56 8.42 -5.99
N LEU A 96 -2.09 7.26 -5.64
CA LEU A 96 -2.38 6.20 -6.60
C LEU A 96 -3.72 5.58 -6.26
N LEU A 97 -4.65 5.58 -7.22
CA LEU A 97 -5.94 4.94 -7.05
C LEU A 97 -5.87 3.47 -7.45
N ILE A 98 -6.33 2.60 -6.56
CA ILE A 98 -6.60 1.21 -6.88
C ILE A 98 -8.12 1.08 -6.98
N PRO A 99 -8.68 0.98 -8.19
CA PRO A 99 -10.14 0.87 -8.33
C PRO A 99 -10.67 -0.41 -7.69
N ALA A 100 -11.94 -0.38 -7.31
CA ALA A 100 -12.60 -1.53 -6.71
C ALA A 100 -12.38 -2.80 -7.55
N ASP A 101 -12.21 -3.93 -6.88
CA ASP A 101 -12.06 -5.26 -7.47
C ASP A 101 -10.76 -5.49 -8.24
N HIS A 102 -9.91 -4.48 -8.40
CA HIS A 102 -8.61 -4.64 -9.07
C HIS A 102 -7.63 -5.33 -8.14
N TRP A 103 -6.82 -6.23 -8.71
CA TRP A 103 -5.76 -6.90 -7.96
C TRP A 103 -4.57 -5.97 -7.82
N GLN A 104 -3.91 -6.04 -6.67
CA GLN A 104 -2.76 -5.20 -6.35
C GLN A 104 -1.70 -5.96 -5.58
N SER A 105 -0.45 -5.61 -5.82
CA SER A 105 0.70 -6.07 -5.05
C SER A 105 1.73 -4.94 -5.04
N ALA A 106 2.67 -5.01 -4.10
CA ALA A 106 3.66 -3.94 -4.00
C ALA A 106 4.94 -4.42 -3.33
N ARG A 107 6.04 -3.77 -3.69
CA ARG A 107 7.35 -4.02 -3.08
C ARG A 107 8.21 -2.77 -3.17
N CYS A 108 9.12 -2.59 -2.22
CA CYS A 108 10.11 -1.52 -2.31
C CYS A 108 10.90 -1.62 -3.60
N VAL A 109 11.27 -0.48 -4.17
CA VAL A 109 12.15 -0.47 -5.34
C VAL A 109 13.49 -1.12 -4.99
N ALA A 110 14.17 -1.67 -6.01
CA ALA A 110 15.49 -2.29 -5.83
C ALA A 110 16.45 -1.31 -5.17
N GLY A 111 17.14 -1.76 -4.12
CA GLY A 111 18.07 -0.94 -3.36
C GLY A 111 17.42 -0.08 -2.27
N GLY A 112 16.10 -0.04 -2.21
CA GLY A 112 15.38 0.68 -1.16
C GLY A 112 15.31 -0.14 0.12
N GLU A 113 15.03 0.52 1.23
CA GLU A 113 14.92 -0.13 2.54
C GLU A 113 13.49 -0.21 3.03
N TRP A 114 12.75 0.89 2.97
CA TRP A 114 11.34 0.91 3.39
C TRP A 114 10.63 2.13 2.81
N THR A 115 9.31 1.99 2.68
CA THR A 115 8.39 3.06 2.26
C THR A 115 7.31 3.20 3.31
N PHE A 116 7.01 4.44 3.70
CA PHE A 116 5.91 4.75 4.61
C PHE A 116 4.86 5.54 3.84
N PHE A 117 3.64 5.05 3.85
CA PHE A 117 2.55 5.63 3.07
C PHE A 117 1.22 5.44 3.80
N GLY A 118 0.18 6.06 3.30
CA GLY A 118 -1.16 5.87 3.83
C GLY A 118 -2.06 5.23 2.81
N CYS A 119 -3.11 4.57 3.28
CA CYS A 119 -4.16 4.04 2.41
C CYS A 119 -5.51 4.45 2.98
N THR A 120 -6.38 4.95 2.10
CA THR A 120 -7.77 5.22 2.46
C THR A 120 -8.67 4.34 1.60
N VAL A 121 -9.68 3.73 2.23
CA VAL A 121 -10.60 2.81 1.55
C VAL A 121 -12.01 3.35 1.73
N SER A 122 -12.77 3.42 0.65
CA SER A 122 -14.14 3.95 0.65
C SER A 122 -15.05 3.07 -0.20
N PRO A 123 -16.17 2.59 0.33
CA PRO A 123 -16.60 2.59 1.74
C PRO A 123 -15.60 1.93 2.68
N ALA A 124 -15.82 2.00 3.96
CA ALA A 124 -14.89 1.52 4.99
C ALA A 124 -14.39 0.10 4.73
N PHE A 125 -13.09 -0.12 4.93
CA PHE A 125 -12.48 -1.44 4.76
C PHE A 125 -13.03 -2.44 5.76
N GLU A 126 -13.32 -3.65 5.28
CA GLU A 126 -13.68 -4.79 6.12
C GLU A 126 -12.95 -6.02 5.61
N TYR A 127 -12.49 -6.88 6.52
CA TYR A 127 -11.74 -8.07 6.12
C TYR A 127 -12.57 -9.04 5.26
N LYS A 128 -13.89 -9.02 5.38
CA LYS A 128 -14.75 -9.86 4.52
C LYS A 128 -14.61 -9.53 3.03
N ASP A 129 -14.14 -8.32 2.70
CA ASP A 129 -13.99 -7.88 1.31
C ASP A 129 -12.59 -8.18 0.77
N LEU A 130 -11.66 -8.56 1.63
CA LEU A 130 -10.29 -8.87 1.23
C LEU A 130 -10.20 -10.26 0.63
N GLU A 131 -9.65 -10.35 -0.56
CA GLU A 131 -9.43 -11.64 -1.24
C GLU A 131 -7.95 -11.74 -1.62
N MET A 132 -7.27 -12.76 -1.08
CA MET A 132 -5.88 -13.04 -1.44
C MET A 132 -5.84 -13.91 -2.70
N ALA A 133 -4.86 -13.68 -3.56
CA ALA A 133 -4.68 -14.52 -4.75
C ALA A 133 -4.22 -15.92 -4.32
N LYS A 134 -4.67 -16.91 -5.06
CA LYS A 134 -4.33 -18.32 -4.80
C LYS A 134 -3.05 -18.71 -5.52
#